data_bbd4128ac7c05af30989d005bd8fda36
#
_entry.id   bbd4128ac7c05af30989d005bd8fda36
#
_cell.length_a   1.000
_cell.length_b   1.000
_cell.length_c   1.000
_cell.angle_alpha   90.00
_cell.angle_beta   90.00
_cell.angle_gamma   90.00
#
_symmetry.space_group_name_H-M   'P 1'
#
loop_
_entity.id
_entity.type
_entity.pdbx_description
1 polymer ?
#
loop_
_entity_poly.entity_id
_entity_poly.type
_entity_poly.pdbx_seq_one_letter_code
_entity_poly.pdbx_strand_id
1 'polypeptide(L)'
;MSSIADEKYRIADHDIWVIPNFAQDVLGVDPAVLQHELENNYPVRRRGDVIERARPQWVEGDNEALHYRGRELKRGKMWFQSGEPQMEGFVKYYYTGWQRAVLPATSDVARAPELVPVVEKYNTWASERGNPTANHFIVTHYVDGEHNIGMHSDKPKSIRPGSLITVIKTGEHGRPFRLELLPKEGEKTGAVLMDRVLPPGTAVIMTLEANLATKHGVPAVSHAGPSGSVVLRTIDERVSWAQLDTELAKFYASKKRKVDEY
;
A
#
# COMPACT_ATOMS: atom_id res chain seq x y z
N MET A 1 5.38 -10.20 -25.96
CA MET A 1 5.32 -9.63 -24.60
C MET A 1 5.04 -8.14 -24.78
N SER A 2 3.82 -7.67 -24.47
CA SER A 2 3.55 -6.24 -24.54
C SER A 2 4.28 -5.57 -23.37
N SER A 3 5.06 -4.52 -23.66
CA SER A 3 5.77 -3.80 -22.60
C SER A 3 4.74 -3.21 -21.63
N ILE A 4 4.95 -3.40 -20.33
CA ILE A 4 4.07 -2.90 -19.25
C ILE A 4 3.93 -1.39 -19.33
N ALA A 5 4.99 -0.72 -19.78
CA ALA A 5 5.04 0.71 -20.01
C ALA A 5 6.15 1.00 -21.05
N ASP A 6 6.10 2.20 -21.61
CA ASP A 6 7.14 2.71 -22.50
C ASP A 6 8.50 2.66 -21.78
N GLU A 7 9.53 2.10 -22.43
CA GLU A 7 10.90 1.95 -21.93
C GLU A 7 11.50 3.27 -21.41
N LYS A 8 11.04 4.42 -21.93
CA LYS A 8 11.47 5.75 -21.45
C LYS A 8 11.15 6.01 -19.97
N TYR A 9 10.21 5.26 -19.39
CA TYR A 9 9.83 5.40 -17.98
C TYR A 9 10.50 4.35 -17.08
N ARG A 10 11.27 3.44 -17.66
CA ARG A 10 11.97 2.38 -16.92
C ARG A 10 13.12 2.96 -16.10
N ILE A 11 13.27 2.46 -14.88
CA ILE A 11 14.37 2.84 -13.99
C ILE A 11 15.55 1.90 -14.20
N ALA A 12 16.57 2.40 -14.91
CA ALA A 12 17.75 1.64 -15.31
C ALA A 12 17.32 0.31 -15.97
N ASP A 13 18.01 -0.78 -15.70
CA ASP A 13 17.67 -2.11 -16.24
C ASP A 13 16.73 -2.93 -15.34
N HIS A 14 16.04 -2.25 -14.40
CA HIS A 14 15.11 -2.90 -13.49
C HIS A 14 13.68 -2.82 -14.03
N ASP A 15 12.87 -3.86 -13.74
CA ASP A 15 11.45 -3.90 -14.10
C ASP A 15 10.63 -3.02 -13.13
N ILE A 16 10.97 -1.73 -13.14
CA ILE A 16 10.36 -0.65 -12.37
C ILE A 16 10.15 0.54 -13.31
N TRP A 17 8.92 1.04 -13.38
CA TRP A 17 8.54 2.17 -14.20
C TRP A 17 8.00 3.30 -13.33
N VAL A 18 8.36 4.53 -13.69
CA VAL A 18 7.83 5.75 -13.05
C VAL A 18 7.10 6.56 -14.11
N ILE A 19 5.78 6.43 -14.14
CA ILE A 19 4.92 7.02 -15.17
C ILE A 19 4.28 8.29 -14.62
N PRO A 20 4.69 9.48 -15.09
CA PRO A 20 4.04 10.74 -14.72
C PRO A 20 2.58 10.77 -15.22
N ASN A 21 1.73 11.51 -14.52
CA ASN A 21 0.33 11.74 -14.87
C ASN A 21 -0.50 10.46 -15.12
N PHE A 22 -0.07 9.33 -14.61
CA PHE A 22 -0.75 8.04 -14.80
C PHE A 22 -2.21 8.09 -14.34
N ALA A 23 -2.49 8.77 -13.21
CA ALA A 23 -3.84 8.92 -12.71
C ALA A 23 -4.74 9.67 -13.70
N GLN A 24 -4.23 10.73 -14.31
CA GLN A 24 -4.98 11.54 -15.28
C GLN A 24 -5.08 10.86 -16.65
N ASP A 25 -3.94 10.43 -17.20
CA ASP A 25 -3.83 9.98 -18.59
C ASP A 25 -4.36 8.55 -18.79
N VAL A 26 -4.21 7.68 -17.79
CA VAL A 26 -4.62 6.28 -17.85
C VAL A 26 -5.92 6.02 -17.09
N LEU A 27 -6.03 6.54 -15.87
CA LEU A 27 -7.20 6.27 -15.04
C LEU A 27 -8.29 7.31 -15.19
N GLY A 28 -7.98 8.49 -15.79
CA GLY A 28 -8.91 9.59 -15.99
C GLY A 28 -9.47 10.13 -14.66
N VAL A 29 -8.63 10.15 -13.61
CA VAL A 29 -8.98 10.69 -12.30
C VAL A 29 -8.03 11.81 -11.92
N ASP A 30 -8.57 12.85 -11.27
CA ASP A 30 -7.76 13.89 -10.68
C ASP A 30 -7.23 13.41 -9.30
N PRO A 31 -5.91 13.34 -9.10
CA PRO A 31 -5.33 12.84 -7.86
C PRO A 31 -5.62 13.73 -6.63
N ALA A 32 -5.84 15.03 -6.83
CA ALA A 32 -6.19 15.94 -5.75
C ALA A 32 -7.64 15.76 -5.31
N VAL A 33 -8.56 15.64 -6.28
CA VAL A 33 -9.98 15.36 -6.02
C VAL A 33 -10.12 14.01 -5.33
N LEU A 34 -9.46 12.96 -5.84
CA LEU A 34 -9.47 11.63 -5.23
C LEU A 34 -8.99 11.68 -3.77
N GLN A 35 -7.89 12.38 -3.50
CA GLN A 35 -7.36 12.50 -2.14
C GLN A 35 -8.33 13.25 -1.23
N HIS A 36 -8.92 14.34 -1.72
CA HIS A 36 -9.87 15.15 -0.97
C HIS A 36 -11.13 14.35 -0.61
N GLU A 37 -11.68 13.59 -1.55
CA GLU A 37 -12.85 12.72 -1.31
C GLU A 37 -12.52 11.63 -0.28
N LEU A 38 -11.36 10.99 -0.41
CA LEU A 38 -10.91 10.00 0.56
C LEU A 38 -10.72 10.59 1.96
N GLU A 39 -10.19 11.80 2.09
CA GLU A 39 -10.01 12.47 3.38
C GLU A 39 -11.33 12.88 4.01
N ASN A 40 -12.28 13.35 3.23
CA ASN A 40 -13.60 13.76 3.73
C ASN A 40 -14.46 12.58 4.15
N ASN A 41 -14.44 11.51 3.35
CA ASN A 41 -15.25 10.33 3.60
C ASN A 41 -14.63 9.42 4.66
N TYR A 42 -13.29 9.47 4.79
CA TYR A 42 -12.52 8.60 5.70
C TYR A 42 -11.46 9.42 6.46
N PRO A 43 -11.85 10.33 7.37
CA PRO A 43 -10.93 11.21 8.05
C PRO A 43 -9.95 10.43 8.94
N VAL A 44 -8.67 10.72 8.78
CA VAL A 44 -7.62 10.24 9.70
C VAL A 44 -7.57 11.17 10.89
N ARG A 45 -7.88 10.66 12.07
CA ARG A 45 -7.71 11.38 13.32
C ARG A 45 -6.33 11.16 13.92
N ARG A 46 -5.80 12.17 14.57
CA ARG A 46 -4.52 12.11 15.28
C ARG A 46 -4.64 11.27 16.55
N ARG A 47 -3.50 10.86 17.08
CA ARG A 47 -3.39 10.10 18.35
C ARG A 47 -4.22 10.73 19.46
N GLY A 48 -4.99 9.91 20.16
CA GLY A 48 -5.91 10.31 21.23
C GLY A 48 -7.33 10.58 20.78
N ASP A 49 -7.55 10.73 19.49
CA ASP A 49 -8.88 10.81 18.91
C ASP A 49 -9.38 9.41 18.59
N VAL A 50 -10.65 9.16 18.85
CA VAL A 50 -11.30 7.94 18.39
C VAL A 50 -11.27 7.97 16.84
N ILE A 51 -10.70 6.95 16.23
CA ILE A 51 -10.82 6.77 14.80
C ILE A 51 -12.27 6.39 14.55
N GLU A 52 -13.08 7.35 14.14
CA GLU A 52 -14.44 7.04 13.71
C GLU A 52 -14.40 6.17 12.48
N ARG A 53 -14.98 5.01 12.61
CA ARG A 53 -15.18 4.06 11.56
C ARG A 53 -16.44 4.35 10.81
N ALA A 54 -16.34 5.27 9.91
CA ALA A 54 -17.28 5.22 8.82
C ALA A 54 -16.83 4.10 7.87
N ARG A 55 -17.37 3.95 6.78
CA ARG A 55 -17.10 2.97 5.74
C ARG A 55 -15.94 3.43 4.84
N PRO A 56 -15.13 2.53 4.41
CA PRO A 56 -14.63 1.28 4.94
C PRO A 56 -13.85 1.57 6.21
N GLN A 57 -13.74 0.57 7.01
CA GLN A 57 -13.05 0.78 8.27
C GLN A 57 -11.56 0.98 8.02
N TRP A 58 -11.04 2.11 8.46
CA TRP A 58 -9.64 2.17 8.80
C TRP A 58 -9.35 0.95 9.67
N VAL A 59 -8.21 0.29 9.43
CA VAL A 59 -7.81 -0.73 10.38
C VAL A 59 -7.86 -0.04 11.73
N GLU A 60 -8.80 -0.48 12.55
CA GLU A 60 -8.75 -0.14 13.96
C GLU A 60 -7.41 -0.58 14.45
N GLY A 61 -6.57 0.39 14.51
CA GLY A 61 -5.62 0.23 15.51
C GLY A 61 -6.37 0.49 16.80
N ASP A 62 -6.61 -0.52 17.61
CA ASP A 62 -6.08 -0.30 18.90
C ASP A 62 -4.80 0.49 18.64
N ASN A 63 -4.46 1.41 19.52
CA ASN A 63 -3.27 2.26 19.44
C ASN A 63 -1.99 1.50 19.02
N GLU A 64 -1.98 0.20 19.11
CA GLU A 64 -0.94 -0.73 18.71
C GLU A 64 -0.78 -0.91 17.19
N ALA A 65 -1.83 -0.76 16.40
CA ALA A 65 -1.68 -0.83 14.93
C ALA A 65 -1.04 0.44 14.36
N LEU A 66 -1.07 1.53 15.10
CA LEU A 66 -0.35 2.76 14.79
C LEU A 66 1.11 2.73 15.27
N HIS A 67 1.54 1.67 15.95
CA HIS A 67 2.90 1.50 16.45
C HIS A 67 3.59 0.28 15.81
N TYR A 68 4.81 0.46 15.39
CA TYR A 68 5.69 -0.59 14.93
C TYR A 68 6.98 -0.59 15.73
N ARG A 69 7.27 -1.71 16.42
CA ARG A 69 8.45 -1.83 17.30
C ARG A 69 8.53 -0.67 18.32
N GLY A 70 7.40 -0.33 18.96
CA GLY A 70 7.32 0.75 19.94
C GLY A 70 7.39 2.18 19.37
N ARG A 71 7.43 2.33 18.04
CA ARG A 71 7.43 3.64 17.38
C ARG A 71 6.08 3.90 16.74
N GLU A 72 5.56 5.10 16.91
CA GLU A 72 4.34 5.55 16.23
C GLU A 72 4.51 5.49 14.71
N LEU A 73 3.52 4.93 14.04
CA LEU A 73 3.43 4.99 12.58
C LEU A 73 2.84 6.33 12.18
N LYS A 74 3.65 7.20 11.66
CA LYS A 74 3.24 8.53 11.21
C LYS A 74 2.60 8.46 9.82
N ARG A 75 1.42 7.82 9.70
CA ARG A 75 0.56 7.77 8.52
C ARG A 75 -0.75 7.04 8.82
N GLY A 76 -1.81 7.35 8.07
CA GLY A 76 -3.05 6.57 8.07
C GLY A 76 -3.05 5.52 6.96
N LYS A 77 -3.76 4.42 7.16
CA LYS A 77 -3.96 3.37 6.15
C LYS A 77 -5.37 2.80 6.18
N MET A 78 -5.91 2.54 4.99
CA MET A 78 -7.10 1.73 4.78
C MET A 78 -6.78 0.55 3.88
N TRP A 79 -7.47 -0.58 4.09
CA TRP A 79 -7.33 -1.78 3.28
C TRP A 79 -8.65 -2.16 2.66
N PHE A 80 -8.63 -2.29 1.34
CA PHE A 80 -9.78 -2.73 0.55
C PHE A 80 -9.44 -3.97 -0.24
N GLN A 81 -10.47 -4.70 -0.66
CA GLN A 81 -10.38 -5.79 -1.61
C GLN A 81 -11.47 -5.67 -2.66
N SER A 82 -11.34 -6.37 -3.77
CA SER A 82 -12.47 -6.64 -4.67
C SER A 82 -13.28 -7.78 -4.11
N GLY A 83 -14.58 -7.57 -3.99
CA GLY A 83 -15.56 -8.53 -3.46
C GLY A 83 -15.77 -8.43 -1.94
N GLU A 84 -16.99 -8.79 -1.53
CA GLU A 84 -17.42 -8.70 -0.12
C GLU A 84 -16.70 -9.74 0.75
N PRO A 85 -15.98 -9.31 1.80
CA PRO A 85 -15.23 -10.22 2.67
C PRO A 85 -16.08 -11.31 3.31
N GLN A 86 -17.33 -11.00 3.68
CA GLN A 86 -18.24 -11.93 4.31
C GLN A 86 -18.69 -13.05 3.37
N MET A 87 -18.78 -12.78 2.07
CA MET A 87 -19.24 -13.74 1.06
C MET A 87 -18.09 -14.50 0.41
N GLU A 88 -17.00 -13.79 0.08
CA GLU A 88 -15.90 -14.31 -0.72
C GLU A 88 -14.64 -14.63 0.10
N GLY A 89 -14.65 -14.30 1.39
CA GLY A 89 -13.48 -14.36 2.25
C GLY A 89 -12.57 -13.15 2.14
N PHE A 90 -11.67 -13.04 3.09
CA PHE A 90 -10.69 -11.97 3.17
C PHE A 90 -9.49 -12.26 2.30
N VAL A 91 -9.06 -11.29 1.50
CA VAL A 91 -7.77 -11.32 0.82
C VAL A 91 -6.66 -11.32 1.86
N LYS A 92 -5.82 -12.34 1.85
CA LYS A 92 -4.83 -12.59 2.89
C LYS A 92 -3.49 -11.96 2.54
N TYR A 93 -3.23 -10.79 3.08
CA TYR A 93 -1.94 -10.13 2.93
C TYR A 93 -1.08 -10.30 4.20
N TYR A 94 0.10 -10.92 4.06
CA TYR A 94 1.05 -11.09 5.16
C TYR A 94 1.80 -9.80 5.42
N TYR A 95 1.63 -9.27 6.62
CA TYR A 95 2.33 -8.07 7.06
C TYR A 95 3.24 -8.43 8.25
N THR A 96 4.46 -8.83 7.96
CA THR A 96 5.41 -9.18 9.03
C THR A 96 5.90 -7.93 9.75
N GLY A 97 5.91 -7.97 11.05
CA GLY A 97 6.41 -6.89 11.90
C GLY A 97 5.31 -6.03 12.51
N TRP A 98 4.08 -6.21 12.15
CA TRP A 98 2.93 -5.76 12.90
C TRP A 98 2.60 -6.79 13.96
N GLN A 99 1.80 -6.36 14.94
CA GLN A 99 1.32 -7.27 15.97
C GLN A 99 0.43 -8.38 15.41
N ARG A 100 -0.07 -8.23 14.20
CA ARG A 100 -0.84 -9.24 13.46
C ARG A 100 -0.04 -9.78 12.30
N ALA A 101 0.08 -11.09 12.20
CA ALA A 101 0.76 -11.76 11.11
C ALA A 101 0.02 -11.62 9.77
N VAL A 102 -1.30 -11.36 9.82
CA VAL A 102 -2.18 -11.19 8.68
C VAL A 102 -3.05 -9.96 8.93
N LEU A 103 -3.08 -9.06 7.96
CA LEU A 103 -4.03 -7.96 7.92
C LEU A 103 -5.05 -8.26 6.82
N PRO A 104 -6.29 -8.51 7.18
CA PRO A 104 -7.34 -8.69 6.18
C PRO A 104 -7.67 -7.34 5.54
N ALA A 105 -7.98 -7.35 4.27
CA ALA A 105 -8.72 -6.27 3.66
C ALA A 105 -10.14 -6.30 4.24
N THR A 106 -10.52 -5.23 4.94
CA THR A 106 -11.72 -5.22 5.76
C THR A 106 -12.99 -4.81 5.00
N SER A 107 -12.85 -4.37 3.76
CA SER A 107 -13.96 -3.82 2.99
C SER A 107 -13.83 -4.11 1.50
N ASP A 108 -14.98 -4.27 0.84
CA ASP A 108 -15.06 -4.22 -0.61
C ASP A 108 -14.76 -2.80 -1.10
N VAL A 109 -13.96 -2.68 -2.14
CA VAL A 109 -13.68 -1.42 -2.81
C VAL A 109 -14.95 -0.73 -3.32
N ALA A 110 -16.01 -1.47 -3.61
CA ALA A 110 -17.32 -0.93 -3.99
C ALA A 110 -17.94 -0.03 -2.90
N ARG A 111 -17.47 -0.11 -1.66
CA ARG A 111 -17.87 0.77 -0.56
C ARG A 111 -17.12 2.10 -0.52
N ALA A 112 -16.15 2.27 -1.40
CA ALA A 112 -15.42 3.52 -1.63
C ALA A 112 -15.65 3.97 -3.08
N PRO A 113 -16.78 4.63 -3.39
CA PRO A 113 -17.17 4.98 -4.75
C PRO A 113 -16.08 5.73 -5.53
N GLU A 114 -15.29 6.53 -4.86
CA GLU A 114 -14.16 7.28 -5.40
C GLU A 114 -13.00 6.39 -5.87
N LEU A 115 -12.85 5.19 -5.29
CA LEU A 115 -11.83 4.21 -5.70
C LEU A 115 -12.29 3.29 -6.84
N VAL A 116 -13.59 3.13 -7.05
CA VAL A 116 -14.13 2.21 -8.06
C VAL A 116 -13.57 2.52 -9.45
N PRO A 117 -13.62 3.76 -9.97
CA PRO A 117 -13.09 4.06 -11.29
C PRO A 117 -11.57 3.87 -11.37
N VAL A 118 -10.84 4.11 -10.28
CA VAL A 118 -9.39 3.85 -10.22
C VAL A 118 -9.10 2.37 -10.45
N VAL A 119 -9.82 1.51 -9.72
CA VAL A 119 -9.63 0.05 -9.78
C VAL A 119 -10.06 -0.53 -11.12
N GLU A 120 -11.22 -0.13 -11.64
CA GLU A 120 -11.74 -0.62 -12.91
C GLU A 120 -10.82 -0.27 -14.07
N LYS A 121 -10.43 0.99 -14.18
CA LYS A 121 -9.55 1.44 -15.26
C LYS A 121 -8.13 0.88 -15.13
N TYR A 122 -7.60 0.77 -13.91
CA TYR A 122 -6.33 0.08 -13.68
C TYR A 122 -6.41 -1.38 -14.13
N ASN A 123 -7.46 -2.10 -13.76
CA ASN A 123 -7.61 -3.50 -14.12
C ASN A 123 -7.77 -3.70 -15.62
N THR A 124 -8.48 -2.81 -16.30
CA THR A 124 -8.54 -2.79 -17.77
C THR A 124 -7.15 -2.58 -18.37
N TRP A 125 -6.43 -1.53 -17.91
CA TRP A 125 -5.07 -1.22 -18.37
C TRP A 125 -4.09 -2.38 -18.14
N ALA A 126 -4.16 -3.05 -16.99
CA ALA A 126 -3.31 -4.19 -16.67
C ALA A 126 -3.63 -5.41 -17.56
N SER A 127 -4.91 -5.73 -17.72
CA SER A 127 -5.39 -6.87 -18.53
C SER A 127 -5.02 -6.71 -20.01
N GLU A 128 -5.14 -5.52 -20.58
CA GLU A 128 -4.72 -5.22 -21.95
C GLU A 128 -3.23 -5.49 -22.20
N ARG A 129 -2.43 -5.48 -21.13
CA ARG A 129 -0.99 -5.75 -21.13
C ARG A 129 -0.63 -7.15 -20.65
N GLY A 130 -1.62 -8.02 -20.52
CA GLY A 130 -1.42 -9.41 -20.10
C GLY A 130 -1.05 -9.58 -18.62
N ASN A 131 -1.29 -8.56 -17.79
CA ASN A 131 -1.03 -8.63 -16.36
C ASN A 131 -2.28 -9.04 -15.58
N PRO A 132 -2.13 -9.75 -14.46
CA PRO A 132 -3.24 -10.04 -13.55
C PRO A 132 -3.89 -8.76 -13.02
N THR A 133 -5.21 -8.80 -12.84
CA THR A 133 -5.96 -7.71 -12.24
C THR A 133 -5.68 -7.59 -10.74
N ALA A 134 -5.62 -6.37 -10.24
CA ALA A 134 -5.48 -6.11 -8.81
C ALA A 134 -6.78 -6.41 -8.08
N ASN A 135 -6.66 -7.00 -6.90
CA ASN A 135 -7.79 -7.32 -6.02
C ASN A 135 -7.56 -6.92 -4.56
N HIS A 136 -6.42 -6.29 -4.27
CA HIS A 136 -6.05 -5.79 -2.95
C HIS A 136 -5.51 -4.37 -3.07
N PHE A 137 -6.07 -3.47 -2.26
CA PHE A 137 -5.81 -2.04 -2.35
C PHE A 137 -5.49 -1.47 -0.98
N ILE A 138 -4.43 -0.65 -0.92
CA ILE A 138 -4.07 0.09 0.30
C ILE A 138 -4.10 1.57 -0.02
N VAL A 139 -4.95 2.32 0.66
CA VAL A 139 -4.90 3.78 0.67
C VAL A 139 -4.04 4.22 1.84
N THR A 140 -3.09 5.10 1.58
CA THR A 140 -2.21 5.66 2.61
C THR A 140 -2.36 7.17 2.62
N HIS A 141 -2.53 7.75 3.81
CA HIS A 141 -2.54 9.18 4.05
C HIS A 141 -1.26 9.65 4.73
N TYR A 142 -0.74 10.74 4.26
CA TYR A 142 0.32 11.52 4.88
C TYR A 142 -0.24 12.91 5.17
N VAL A 143 -0.68 13.13 6.41
CA VAL A 143 -1.38 14.37 6.81
C VAL A 143 -0.46 15.60 6.73
N ASP A 144 0.82 15.39 6.91
CA ASP A 144 1.85 16.43 6.87
C ASP A 144 3.21 15.89 6.42
N GLY A 145 4.20 16.74 6.41
CA GLY A 145 5.56 16.38 5.99
C GLY A 145 6.30 15.42 6.93
N GLU A 146 5.90 15.30 8.19
CA GLU A 146 6.50 14.36 9.13
C GLU A 146 6.01 12.92 8.93
N HIS A 147 4.80 12.76 8.37
CA HIS A 147 4.27 11.45 8.03
C HIS A 147 5.17 10.77 6.99
N ASN A 148 5.50 9.51 7.22
CA ASN A 148 6.48 8.79 6.42
C ASN A 148 6.21 7.29 6.38
N ILE A 149 6.90 6.61 5.47
CA ILE A 149 7.05 5.17 5.46
C ILE A 149 8.53 4.83 5.25
N GLY A 150 9.11 4.10 6.20
CA GLY A 150 10.50 3.67 6.12
C GLY A 150 10.78 2.76 4.93
N MET A 151 12.05 2.64 4.57
CA MET A 151 12.51 1.77 3.47
C MET A 151 12.11 0.32 3.72
N HIS A 152 11.37 -0.27 2.80
CA HIS A 152 10.86 -1.64 2.88
C HIS A 152 10.66 -2.23 1.48
N SER A 153 10.57 -3.55 1.41
CA SER A 153 9.99 -4.27 0.28
C SER A 153 8.63 -4.80 0.68
N ASP A 154 7.70 -4.84 -0.25
CA ASP A 154 6.41 -5.49 -0.02
C ASP A 154 6.61 -6.99 0.22
N LYS A 155 5.75 -7.57 1.05
CA LYS A 155 5.89 -8.98 1.45
C LYS A 155 5.47 -9.92 0.33
N PRO A 156 6.40 -10.69 -0.24
CA PRO A 156 6.13 -11.47 -1.45
C PRO A 156 5.18 -12.66 -1.22
N LYS A 157 5.12 -13.16 0.02
CA LYS A 157 4.41 -14.42 0.34
C LYS A 157 2.94 -14.42 -0.10
N SER A 158 2.30 -13.25 -0.13
CA SER A 158 0.89 -13.14 -0.51
C SER A 158 0.68 -12.67 -1.94
N ILE A 159 1.68 -12.06 -2.53
CA ILE A 159 1.55 -11.44 -3.85
C ILE A 159 1.69 -12.51 -4.92
N ARG A 160 0.75 -12.52 -5.87
CA ARG A 160 0.78 -13.45 -7.00
C ARG A 160 2.07 -13.31 -7.80
N PRO A 161 2.83 -14.42 -8.05
CA PRO A 161 3.96 -14.38 -8.95
C PRO A 161 3.57 -13.85 -10.34
N GLY A 162 4.43 -13.03 -10.95
CA GLY A 162 4.19 -12.43 -12.26
C GLY A 162 3.16 -11.28 -12.25
N SER A 163 2.69 -10.84 -11.08
CA SER A 163 1.83 -9.66 -10.99
C SER A 163 2.62 -8.39 -10.68
N LEU A 164 1.93 -7.27 -10.82
CA LEU A 164 2.48 -5.94 -10.55
C LEU A 164 2.15 -5.45 -9.14
N ILE A 165 3.05 -4.64 -8.61
CA ILE A 165 2.82 -3.76 -7.46
C ILE A 165 2.81 -2.34 -8.02
N THR A 166 1.69 -1.64 -7.87
CA THR A 166 1.54 -0.28 -8.38
C THR A 166 1.25 0.68 -7.24
N VAL A 167 2.03 1.75 -7.14
CA VAL A 167 1.85 2.84 -6.17
C VAL A 167 1.48 4.09 -6.94
N ILE A 168 0.26 4.59 -6.79
CA ILE A 168 -0.22 5.83 -7.41
C ILE A 168 -0.19 6.94 -6.37
N LYS A 169 0.50 8.03 -6.66
CA LYS A 169 0.57 9.20 -5.79
C LYS A 169 -0.70 10.02 -5.91
N THR A 170 -1.27 10.42 -4.75
CA THR A 170 -2.48 11.23 -4.67
C THR A 170 -2.24 12.51 -3.87
N GLY A 171 -3.18 13.47 -3.94
CA GLY A 171 -3.14 14.75 -3.27
C GLY A 171 -2.71 15.90 -4.17
N GLU A 172 -2.51 17.07 -3.60
CA GLU A 172 -2.10 18.29 -4.32
C GLU A 172 -0.58 18.47 -4.37
N HIS A 173 0.13 17.87 -3.41
CA HIS A 173 1.55 18.09 -3.23
C HIS A 173 2.38 16.86 -3.62
N GLY A 174 3.48 17.12 -4.30
CA GLY A 174 4.49 16.11 -4.56
C GLY A 174 5.11 15.59 -3.26
N ARG A 175 5.52 14.33 -3.26
CA ARG A 175 6.12 13.67 -2.11
C ARG A 175 7.42 12.98 -2.49
N PRO A 176 8.50 13.06 -1.70
CA PRO A 176 9.69 12.27 -1.93
C PRO A 176 9.35 10.78 -1.98
N PHE A 177 9.95 10.11 -2.93
CA PHE A 177 9.92 8.66 -3.04
C PHE A 177 11.35 8.18 -3.28
N ARG A 178 11.80 7.31 -2.40
CA ARG A 178 13.15 6.75 -2.47
C ARG A 178 13.08 5.27 -2.83
N LEU A 179 13.97 4.87 -3.72
CA LEU A 179 14.14 3.51 -4.21
C LEU A 179 15.62 3.14 -4.15
N GLU A 180 15.94 2.02 -3.53
CA GLU A 180 17.32 1.52 -3.36
C GLU A 180 17.37 0.04 -3.72
N LEU A 181 18.49 -0.41 -4.26
CA LEU A 181 18.81 -1.84 -4.31
C LEU A 181 18.95 -2.41 -2.90
N LEU A 182 18.72 -3.69 -2.74
CA LEU A 182 19.17 -4.38 -1.54
C LEU A 182 20.69 -4.29 -1.43
N PRO A 183 21.24 -4.11 -0.22
CA PRO A 183 22.70 -4.12 -0.04
C PRO A 183 23.26 -5.48 -0.43
N LYS A 184 24.42 -5.49 -1.09
CA LYS A 184 25.20 -6.69 -1.33
C LYS A 184 25.83 -7.17 -0.04
N GLU A 185 26.33 -8.41 -0.06
CA GLU A 185 27.05 -8.97 1.08
C GLU A 185 28.22 -8.06 1.48
N GLY A 186 28.28 -7.71 2.77
CA GLY A 186 29.26 -6.78 3.33
C GLY A 186 28.92 -5.28 3.22
N GLU A 187 27.88 -4.90 2.47
CA GLU A 187 27.42 -3.53 2.38
C GLU A 187 26.35 -3.20 3.43
N LYS A 188 26.35 -1.96 3.95
CA LYS A 188 25.31 -1.50 4.89
C LYS A 188 24.07 -0.98 4.18
N THR A 189 24.25 -0.42 2.99
CA THR A 189 23.19 0.20 2.17
C THR A 189 23.36 -0.19 0.71
N GLY A 190 22.28 -0.39 0.02
CA GLY A 190 22.32 -0.60 -1.44
C GLY A 190 22.43 0.70 -2.22
N ALA A 191 22.70 0.59 -3.51
CA ALA A 191 22.75 1.74 -4.40
C ALA A 191 21.38 2.41 -4.52
N VAL A 192 21.35 3.75 -4.46
CA VAL A 192 20.13 4.53 -4.67
C VAL A 192 19.82 4.54 -6.16
N LEU A 193 18.67 4.01 -6.54
CA LEU A 193 18.15 4.04 -7.91
C LEU A 193 17.36 5.32 -8.19
N MET A 194 16.62 5.80 -7.18
CA MET A 194 15.84 7.02 -7.27
C MET A 194 15.67 7.64 -5.88
N ASP A 195 15.80 8.96 -5.80
CA ASP A 195 15.47 9.77 -4.62
C ASP A 195 15.00 11.12 -5.12
N ARG A 196 13.70 11.26 -5.33
CA ARG A 196 13.12 12.50 -5.85
C ARG A 196 11.68 12.70 -5.43
N VAL A 197 11.22 13.94 -5.52
CA VAL A 197 9.80 14.27 -5.35
C VAL A 197 9.02 13.76 -6.56
N LEU A 198 8.01 12.94 -6.31
CA LEU A 198 7.05 12.50 -7.32
C LEU A 198 5.81 13.38 -7.26
N PRO A 199 5.42 14.01 -8.38
CA PRO A 199 4.16 14.75 -8.47
C PRO A 199 2.94 13.86 -8.21
N PRO A 200 1.81 14.44 -7.78
CA PRO A 200 0.51 13.76 -7.77
C PRO A 200 0.17 13.19 -9.15
N GLY A 201 -0.53 12.06 -9.17
CA GLY A 201 -0.86 11.33 -10.40
C GLY A 201 0.25 10.43 -10.92
N THR A 202 1.47 10.53 -10.40
CA THR A 202 2.57 9.63 -10.80
C THR A 202 2.33 8.22 -10.29
N ALA A 203 2.49 7.21 -11.14
CA ALA A 203 2.55 5.81 -10.76
C ALA A 203 4.00 5.32 -10.69
N VAL A 204 4.32 4.58 -9.63
CA VAL A 204 5.50 3.71 -9.55
C VAL A 204 4.99 2.28 -9.68
N ILE A 205 5.40 1.61 -10.75
CA ILE A 205 4.98 0.24 -11.07
C ILE A 205 6.21 -0.65 -11.03
N MET A 206 6.13 -1.79 -10.37
CA MET A 206 7.23 -2.75 -10.29
C MET A 206 6.72 -4.19 -10.36
N THR A 207 7.54 -5.07 -10.90
CA THR A 207 7.30 -6.51 -10.80
C THR A 207 7.60 -7.01 -9.38
N LEU A 208 7.11 -8.20 -9.04
CA LEU A 208 7.42 -8.82 -7.76
C LEU A 208 8.93 -9.07 -7.61
N GLU A 209 9.60 -9.47 -8.68
CA GLU A 209 11.06 -9.70 -8.72
C GLU A 209 11.82 -8.40 -8.43
N ALA A 210 11.41 -7.30 -9.05
CA ALA A 210 12.01 -5.99 -8.80
C ALA A 210 11.77 -5.54 -7.34
N ASN A 211 10.59 -5.78 -6.78
CA ASN A 211 10.32 -5.53 -5.36
C ASN A 211 11.21 -6.37 -4.43
N LEU A 212 11.52 -7.62 -4.81
CA LEU A 212 12.43 -8.48 -4.04
C LEU A 212 13.88 -8.00 -4.08
N ALA A 213 14.29 -7.35 -5.16
CA ALA A 213 15.63 -6.83 -5.35
C ALA A 213 15.83 -5.42 -4.77
N THR A 214 14.75 -4.75 -4.35
CA THR A 214 14.80 -3.34 -3.95
C THR A 214 14.08 -3.08 -2.62
N LYS A 215 14.34 -1.89 -2.07
CA LYS A 215 13.52 -1.26 -1.03
C LYS A 215 13.00 0.06 -1.53
N HIS A 216 11.80 0.41 -1.11
CA HIS A 216 11.21 1.72 -1.39
C HIS A 216 10.63 2.34 -0.12
N GLY A 217 10.48 3.65 -0.12
CA GLY A 217 9.93 4.38 1.02
C GLY A 217 9.54 5.80 0.67
N VAL A 218 8.86 6.44 1.62
CA VAL A 218 8.46 7.85 1.55
C VAL A 218 9.12 8.57 2.71
N PRO A 219 10.24 9.25 2.52
CA PRO A 219 10.94 9.98 3.57
C PRO A 219 10.06 11.09 4.19
N ALA A 220 10.32 11.40 5.46
CA ALA A 220 9.78 12.60 6.09
C ALA A 220 10.41 13.85 5.46
N VAL A 221 9.60 14.91 5.29
CA VAL A 221 10.02 16.20 4.74
C VAL A 221 9.30 17.32 5.46
N SER A 222 10.02 18.20 6.14
CA SER A 222 9.47 19.20 7.06
C SER A 222 8.40 20.13 6.48
N HIS A 223 8.33 20.28 5.16
CA HIS A 223 7.46 21.25 4.50
C HIS A 223 6.49 20.65 3.46
N ALA A 224 6.36 19.34 3.41
CA ALA A 224 5.39 18.73 2.50
C ALA A 224 3.96 18.85 3.06
N GLY A 225 3.05 19.27 2.22
CA GLY A 225 1.61 19.29 2.52
C GLY A 225 0.97 17.90 2.57
N PRO A 226 -0.34 17.87 2.83
CA PRO A 226 -1.11 16.62 2.78
C PRO A 226 -0.97 15.91 1.43
N SER A 227 -0.83 14.60 1.49
CA SER A 227 -0.67 13.77 0.30
C SER A 227 -1.07 12.33 0.60
N GLY A 228 -1.15 11.49 -0.42
CA GLY A 228 -1.46 10.09 -0.22
C GLY A 228 -0.89 9.17 -1.28
N SER A 229 -1.32 7.95 -1.22
CA SER A 229 -1.10 6.97 -2.27
C SER A 229 -2.17 5.88 -2.25
N VAL A 230 -2.48 5.36 -3.42
CA VAL A 230 -3.23 4.13 -3.60
C VAL A 230 -2.26 3.07 -4.10
N VAL A 231 -2.16 1.96 -3.38
CA VAL A 231 -1.30 0.83 -3.74
C VAL A 231 -2.16 -0.33 -4.18
N LEU A 232 -1.90 -0.86 -5.37
CA LEU A 232 -2.67 -1.95 -5.99
C LEU A 232 -1.79 -3.19 -6.10
N ARG A 233 -2.36 -4.36 -5.76
CA ARG A 233 -1.69 -5.67 -5.81
C ARG A 233 -2.65 -6.76 -6.22
N THR A 234 -2.10 -7.88 -6.67
CA THR A 234 -2.85 -9.13 -6.88
C THR A 234 -2.45 -10.14 -5.80
N ILE A 235 -3.43 -10.63 -5.07
CA ILE A 235 -3.26 -11.60 -3.97
C ILE A 235 -4.07 -12.84 -4.30
N ASP A 236 -3.46 -14.02 -4.25
CA ASP A 236 -4.15 -15.28 -4.58
C ASP A 236 -4.92 -15.86 -3.40
N GLU A 237 -4.37 -15.72 -2.21
CA GLU A 237 -4.92 -16.40 -1.03
C GLU A 237 -6.06 -15.60 -0.40
N ARG A 238 -7.18 -16.27 -0.18
CA ARG A 238 -8.30 -15.78 0.63
C ARG A 238 -8.50 -16.70 1.82
N VAL A 239 -8.96 -16.16 2.91
CA VAL A 239 -9.30 -16.88 4.14
C VAL A 239 -10.73 -16.56 4.56
N SER A 240 -11.44 -17.57 5.05
CA SER A 240 -12.75 -17.36 5.65
C SER A 240 -12.64 -16.62 6.99
N TRP A 241 -13.77 -16.08 7.45
CA TRP A 241 -13.84 -15.44 8.76
C TRP A 241 -13.36 -16.38 9.90
N ALA A 242 -13.83 -17.62 9.88
CA ALA A 242 -13.45 -18.62 10.89
C ALA A 242 -11.95 -18.96 10.89
N GLN A 243 -11.33 -19.00 9.69
CA GLN A 243 -9.88 -19.17 9.57
C GLN A 243 -9.12 -17.97 10.11
N LEU A 244 -9.59 -16.76 9.80
CA LEU A 244 -8.99 -15.51 10.29
C LEU A 244 -9.05 -15.44 11.81
N ASP A 245 -10.22 -15.71 12.41
CA ASP A 245 -10.38 -15.73 13.87
C ASP A 245 -9.44 -16.74 14.52
N THR A 246 -9.31 -17.94 13.93
CA THR A 246 -8.37 -18.95 14.42
C THR A 246 -6.93 -18.49 14.35
N GLU A 247 -6.50 -17.83 13.26
CA GLU A 247 -5.15 -17.29 13.13
C GLU A 247 -4.88 -16.14 14.11
N LEU A 248 -5.85 -15.25 14.29
CA LEU A 248 -5.77 -14.15 15.27
C LEU A 248 -5.71 -14.68 16.70
N ALA A 249 -6.54 -15.66 17.06
CA ALA A 249 -6.52 -16.28 18.38
C ALA A 249 -5.16 -16.92 18.69
N LYS A 250 -4.58 -17.67 17.74
CA LYS A 250 -3.24 -18.27 17.87
C LYS A 250 -2.17 -17.18 18.07
N PHE A 251 -2.26 -16.12 17.32
CA PHE A 251 -1.33 -14.99 17.42
C PHE A 251 -1.38 -14.34 18.81
N TYR A 252 -2.57 -14.01 19.31
CA TYR A 252 -2.72 -13.41 20.64
C TYR A 252 -2.28 -14.38 21.77
N ALA A 253 -2.58 -15.66 21.65
CA ALA A 253 -2.12 -16.67 22.61
C ALA A 253 -0.59 -16.78 22.67
N SER A 254 0.09 -16.66 21.53
CA SER A 254 1.56 -16.69 21.46
C SER A 254 2.20 -15.46 22.08
N LYS A 255 1.53 -14.31 22.07
CA LYS A 255 2.02 -13.09 22.74
C LYS A 255 1.87 -13.15 24.26
N LYS A 256 0.75 -13.68 24.75
CA LYS A 256 0.51 -13.80 26.18
C LYS A 256 1.60 -14.64 26.87
N ARG A 257 2.00 -15.75 26.26
CA ARG A 257 3.11 -16.59 26.77
C ARG A 257 4.45 -15.86 26.88
N LYS A 258 4.75 -14.93 25.97
CA LYS A 258 5.99 -14.14 26.01
C LYS A 258 6.00 -13.04 27.08
N VAL A 259 4.84 -12.59 27.55
CA VAL A 259 4.72 -11.60 28.63
C VAL A 259 4.83 -12.28 29.98
N ASP A 260 4.35 -13.52 30.09
CA ASP A 260 4.38 -14.31 31.35
C ASP A 260 5.79 -14.95 31.61
N GLU A 261 6.74 -14.87 30.66
CA GLU A 261 8.11 -15.36 30.78
C GLU A 261 9.14 -14.27 31.19
N TYR A 262 8.68 -13.02 31.45
CA TYR A 262 9.51 -11.90 31.94
C TYR A 262 8.94 -11.35 33.27
#